data_999524fb360dff9d6376785e3bc7e6e4
#
_entry.id   999524fb360dff9d6376785e3bc7e6e4
#
_cell.length_a   1.000
_cell.length_b   1.000
_cell.length_c   1.000
_cell.angle_alpha   90.00
_cell.angle_beta   90.00
_cell.angle_gamma   90.00
#
_symmetry.space_group_name_H-M   'P 1'
#
loop_
_entity.id
_entity.type
_entity.pdbx_description
1 polymer ?
#
loop_
_entity_poly.entity_id
_entity_poly.type
_entity_poly.pdbx_seq_one_letter_code
_entity_poly.pdbx_strand_id
1 'polypeptide(L)'
;MECIELDNKIKITDVHDLDLAQTLDCGQSFRWKSQDDGSFHGVAYGKSVTVSLDKTDMYIENATADDFKNIWYSYFDFSLDYGKIREEISTIHPVLNEAAKYAPGIRILRQEPFEALCTFIISQNNNIK
;
A
#
# COMPACT_ATOMS: atom_id res chain seq x y z
N MET A 1 -11.84 -11.16 -2.97
CA MET A 1 -10.34 -11.13 -2.97
C MET A 1 -9.82 -12.54 -2.83
N GLU A 2 -9.07 -13.01 -3.80
CA GLU A 2 -8.43 -14.33 -3.82
C GLU A 2 -6.94 -14.15 -4.13
N CYS A 3 -6.09 -15.02 -3.56
CA CYS A 3 -4.66 -15.06 -3.84
C CYS A 3 -4.35 -16.29 -4.67
N ILE A 4 -3.81 -16.09 -5.86
CA ILE A 4 -3.45 -17.12 -6.82
C ILE A 4 -1.93 -17.11 -6.98
N GLU A 5 -1.29 -18.26 -6.72
CA GLU A 5 0.14 -18.40 -6.89
C GLU A 5 0.47 -18.67 -8.36
N LEU A 6 1.39 -17.89 -8.89
CA LEU A 6 1.92 -18.00 -10.24
C LEU A 6 3.42 -18.28 -10.19
N ASP A 7 4.05 -18.48 -11.35
CA ASP A 7 5.50 -18.63 -11.39
C ASP A 7 6.19 -17.33 -10.92
N ASN A 8 6.92 -17.43 -9.79
CA ASN A 8 7.68 -16.34 -9.14
C ASN A 8 6.87 -15.09 -8.74
N LYS A 9 5.54 -15.16 -8.68
CA LYS A 9 4.68 -14.07 -8.21
C LYS A 9 3.34 -14.56 -7.72
N ILE A 10 2.63 -13.70 -7.02
CA ILE A 10 1.22 -13.93 -6.68
C ILE A 10 0.34 -12.90 -7.37
N LYS A 11 -0.87 -13.32 -7.69
CA LYS A 11 -1.97 -12.47 -8.16
C LYS A 11 -3.03 -12.40 -7.08
N ILE A 12 -3.43 -11.21 -6.70
CA ILE A 12 -4.50 -10.94 -5.76
C ILE A 12 -5.63 -10.29 -6.55
N THR A 13 -6.79 -10.94 -6.59
CA THR A 13 -7.95 -10.44 -7.33
C THR A 13 -8.88 -9.60 -6.45
N ASP A 14 -9.70 -8.77 -7.09
CA ASP A 14 -10.75 -8.02 -6.42
C ASP A 14 -10.19 -7.04 -5.34
N VAL A 15 -9.10 -6.36 -5.71
CA VAL A 15 -8.48 -5.30 -4.91
C VAL A 15 -9.14 -3.98 -5.28
N HIS A 16 -9.80 -3.35 -4.33
CA HIS A 16 -10.48 -2.07 -4.49
C HIS A 16 -9.87 -1.00 -3.59
N ASP A 17 -10.12 0.25 -3.89
CA ASP A 17 -9.69 1.41 -3.09
C ASP A 17 -8.18 1.38 -2.78
N LEU A 18 -7.38 1.04 -3.78
CA LEU A 18 -5.93 1.07 -3.72
C LEU A 18 -5.36 1.73 -4.97
N ASP A 19 -4.55 2.75 -4.77
CA ASP A 19 -3.66 3.33 -5.76
C ASP A 19 -2.24 3.24 -5.22
N LEU A 20 -1.33 2.62 -5.98
CA LEU A 20 0.03 2.36 -5.53
C LEU A 20 0.82 3.66 -5.34
N ALA A 21 0.67 4.63 -6.23
CA ALA A 21 1.38 5.91 -6.11
C ALA A 21 0.89 6.70 -4.89
N GLN A 22 -0.44 6.79 -4.71
CA GLN A 22 -1.02 7.46 -3.55
C GLN A 22 -0.66 6.78 -2.22
N THR A 23 -0.42 5.47 -2.22
CA THR A 23 -0.14 4.70 -1.01
C THR A 23 1.36 4.59 -0.72
N LEU A 24 2.20 4.34 -1.74
CA LEU A 24 3.62 4.03 -1.57
C LEU A 24 4.53 5.26 -1.70
N ASP A 25 4.06 6.33 -2.34
CA ASP A 25 4.83 7.57 -2.57
C ASP A 25 4.24 8.80 -1.84
N CYS A 26 3.51 8.57 -0.76
CA CYS A 26 2.89 9.65 0.04
C CYS A 26 3.66 10.02 1.32
N GLY A 27 4.85 9.45 1.53
CA GLY A 27 5.68 9.72 2.70
C GLY A 27 5.42 8.80 3.90
N GLN A 28 4.61 7.75 3.77
CA GLN A 28 4.44 6.74 4.82
C GLN A 28 5.66 5.83 4.97
N SER A 29 6.29 5.50 3.84
CA SER A 29 7.46 4.64 3.76
C SER A 29 8.42 5.19 2.72
N PHE A 30 9.72 5.10 2.98
CA PHE A 30 10.77 5.58 2.08
C PHE A 30 11.54 4.45 1.37
N ARG A 31 11.04 3.23 1.48
CA ARG A 31 11.68 2.02 0.91
C ARG A 31 11.05 1.54 -0.39
N TRP A 32 10.10 2.29 -0.93
CA TRP A 32 9.47 2.01 -2.21
C TRP A 32 9.95 2.99 -3.27
N LYS A 33 10.21 2.47 -4.46
CA LYS A 33 10.61 3.27 -5.63
C LYS A 33 9.72 2.93 -6.81
N SER A 34 9.15 3.95 -7.42
CA SER A 34 8.42 3.81 -8.67
C SER A 34 9.33 3.38 -9.81
N GLN A 35 8.82 2.54 -10.69
CA GLN A 35 9.45 2.09 -11.92
C GLN A 35 8.77 2.75 -13.13
N ASP A 36 9.44 2.72 -14.29
CA ASP A 36 8.93 3.35 -15.51
C ASP A 36 7.62 2.71 -16.03
N ASP A 37 7.35 1.48 -15.66
CA ASP A 37 6.14 0.73 -16.02
C ASP A 37 4.95 0.97 -15.05
N GLY A 38 5.12 1.83 -14.04
CA GLY A 38 4.12 2.14 -13.03
C GLY A 38 4.09 1.15 -11.85
N SER A 39 4.95 0.14 -11.85
CA SER A 39 5.15 -0.72 -10.68
C SER A 39 6.00 -0.05 -9.61
N PHE A 40 6.02 -0.62 -8.41
CA PHE A 40 6.84 -0.16 -7.29
C PHE A 40 7.71 -1.30 -6.78
N HIS A 41 9.01 -1.06 -6.73
CA HIS A 41 9.97 -1.97 -6.11
C HIS A 41 10.30 -1.51 -4.70
N GLY A 42 10.30 -2.42 -3.74
CA GLY A 42 10.62 -2.06 -2.37
C GLY A 42 10.92 -3.22 -1.46
N VAL A 43 11.20 -2.87 -0.21
CA VAL A 43 11.48 -3.83 0.85
C VAL A 43 10.57 -3.56 2.05
N ALA A 44 9.87 -4.59 2.52
CA ALA A 44 9.10 -4.55 3.74
C ALA A 44 9.16 -5.93 4.42
N TYR A 45 9.22 -5.95 5.76
CA TYR A 45 9.33 -7.20 6.55
C TYR A 45 10.46 -8.13 6.07
N GLY A 46 11.59 -7.55 5.63
CA GLY A 46 12.74 -8.29 5.12
C GLY A 46 12.54 -8.93 3.73
N LYS A 47 11.44 -8.66 3.05
CA LYS A 47 11.13 -9.17 1.71
C LYS A 47 11.33 -8.06 0.67
N SER A 48 12.11 -8.36 -0.36
CA SER A 48 12.28 -7.49 -1.53
C SER A 48 11.34 -7.93 -2.63
N VAL A 49 10.39 -7.07 -2.99
CA VAL A 49 9.30 -7.38 -3.92
C VAL A 49 9.06 -6.25 -4.90
N THR A 50 8.40 -6.58 -6.01
CA THR A 50 7.84 -5.59 -6.93
C THR A 50 6.32 -5.74 -6.93
N VAL A 51 5.61 -4.63 -6.73
CA VAL A 51 4.15 -4.60 -6.74
C VAL A 51 3.65 -3.84 -7.95
N SER A 52 2.61 -4.36 -8.59
CA SER A 52 1.90 -3.70 -9.69
C SER A 52 0.40 -3.90 -9.56
N LEU A 53 -0.37 -3.01 -10.17
CA LEU A 53 -1.83 -3.04 -10.15
C LEU A 53 -2.33 -2.88 -11.59
N ASP A 54 -3.15 -3.84 -12.04
CA ASP A 54 -3.89 -3.78 -13.30
C ASP A 54 -5.38 -3.83 -12.98
N LYS A 55 -6.04 -2.68 -13.02
CA LYS A 55 -7.43 -2.48 -12.61
C LYS A 55 -7.63 -2.92 -11.14
N THR A 56 -8.25 -4.07 -10.93
CA THR A 56 -8.51 -4.66 -9.61
C THR A 56 -7.63 -5.88 -9.30
N ASP A 57 -6.68 -6.18 -10.17
CA ASP A 57 -5.75 -7.29 -9.98
C ASP A 57 -4.38 -6.75 -9.54
N MET A 58 -3.97 -7.08 -8.32
CA MET A 58 -2.65 -6.74 -7.81
C MET A 58 -1.69 -7.90 -7.97
N TYR A 59 -0.49 -7.60 -8.42
CA TYR A 59 0.59 -8.58 -8.55
C TYR A 59 1.71 -8.22 -7.58
N ILE A 60 2.26 -9.23 -6.90
CA ILE A 60 3.46 -9.10 -6.07
C ILE A 60 4.47 -10.14 -6.55
N GLU A 61 5.54 -9.66 -7.18
CA GLU A 61 6.64 -10.51 -7.64
C GLU A 61 7.55 -10.87 -6.47
N ASN A 62 8.17 -12.05 -6.56
CA ASN A 62 9.03 -12.61 -5.51
C ASN A 62 8.30 -12.82 -4.17
N ALA A 63 7.03 -13.19 -4.23
CA ALA A 63 6.18 -13.49 -3.08
C ALA A 63 5.40 -14.79 -3.28
N THR A 64 5.06 -15.45 -2.17
CA THR A 64 4.26 -16.67 -2.11
C THR A 64 2.87 -16.40 -1.52
N ALA A 65 1.96 -17.36 -1.65
CA ALA A 65 0.65 -17.28 -1.01
C ALA A 65 0.74 -17.21 0.53
N ASP A 66 1.77 -17.83 1.12
CA ASP A 66 2.04 -17.73 2.55
C ASP A 66 2.55 -16.32 2.93
N ASP A 67 3.37 -15.69 2.10
CA ASP A 67 3.78 -14.29 2.31
C ASP A 67 2.57 -13.36 2.25
N PHE A 68 1.61 -13.63 1.36
CA PHE A 68 0.38 -12.85 1.32
C PHE A 68 -0.38 -12.92 2.64
N LYS A 69 -0.63 -14.13 3.16
CA LYS A 69 -1.36 -14.32 4.41
C LYS A 69 -0.67 -13.72 5.63
N ASN A 70 0.64 -13.88 5.70
CA ASN A 70 1.41 -13.52 6.90
C ASN A 70 1.91 -12.07 6.90
N ILE A 71 2.06 -11.44 5.72
CA ILE A 71 2.67 -10.11 5.56
C ILE A 71 1.74 -9.18 4.78
N TRP A 72 1.52 -9.46 3.49
CA TRP A 72 0.99 -8.46 2.55
C TRP A 72 -0.48 -8.12 2.78
N TYR A 73 -1.29 -9.08 3.22
CA TYR A 73 -2.69 -8.83 3.59
C TYR A 73 -2.81 -7.77 4.70
N SER A 74 -1.99 -7.91 5.74
CA SER A 74 -1.93 -6.94 6.82
C SER A 74 -1.22 -5.65 6.40
N TYR A 75 -0.10 -5.74 5.66
CA TYR A 75 0.69 -4.60 5.25
C TYR A 75 -0.12 -3.57 4.47
N PHE A 76 -0.92 -4.01 3.50
CA PHE A 76 -1.81 -3.16 2.72
C PHE A 76 -3.18 -2.91 3.36
N ASP A 77 -3.36 -3.34 4.61
CA ASP A 77 -4.58 -3.14 5.42
C ASP A 77 -5.87 -3.62 4.71
N PHE A 78 -5.80 -4.80 4.07
CA PHE A 78 -6.91 -5.35 3.30
C PHE A 78 -8.10 -5.83 4.15
N SER A 79 -7.96 -5.86 5.48
CA SER A 79 -9.05 -6.16 6.41
C SER A 79 -10.09 -5.03 6.51
N LEU A 80 -9.75 -3.81 6.09
CA LEU A 80 -10.63 -2.66 6.16
C LEU A 80 -11.22 -2.28 4.79
N ASP A 81 -12.49 -1.93 4.81
CA ASP A 81 -13.21 -1.36 3.67
C ASP A 81 -12.97 0.15 3.58
N TYR A 82 -11.97 0.52 2.78
CA TYR A 82 -11.58 1.92 2.61
C TYR A 82 -12.63 2.74 1.84
N GLY A 83 -13.40 2.10 0.97
CA GLY A 83 -14.52 2.75 0.28
C GLY A 83 -15.56 3.25 1.28
N LYS A 84 -15.95 2.38 2.22
CA LYS A 84 -16.90 2.72 3.29
C LYS A 84 -16.34 3.79 4.23
N ILE A 85 -15.09 3.66 4.65
CA ILE A 85 -14.42 4.67 5.49
C ILE A 85 -14.43 6.03 4.79
N ARG A 86 -14.09 6.07 3.50
CA ARG A 86 -14.08 7.30 2.69
C ARG A 86 -15.47 7.92 2.58
N GLU A 87 -16.52 7.13 2.40
CA GLU A 87 -17.89 7.60 2.42
C GLU A 87 -18.25 8.22 3.77
N GLU A 88 -17.94 7.57 4.87
CA GLU A 88 -18.21 8.06 6.22
C GLU A 88 -17.52 9.40 6.49
N ILE A 89 -16.20 9.52 6.25
CA ILE A 89 -15.45 10.76 6.49
C ILE A 89 -15.92 11.92 5.58
N SER A 90 -16.39 11.61 4.37
CA SER A 90 -16.88 12.61 3.42
C SER A 90 -18.13 13.35 3.94
N THR A 91 -18.87 12.74 4.86
CA THR A 91 -20.07 13.35 5.45
C THR A 91 -19.77 14.22 6.66
N ILE A 92 -18.59 14.13 7.25
CA ILE A 92 -18.24 14.82 8.51
C ILE A 92 -17.99 16.31 8.28
N HIS A 93 -17.23 16.64 7.22
CA HIS A 93 -16.85 18.03 6.93
C HIS A 93 -16.53 18.22 5.44
N PRO A 94 -16.85 19.36 4.83
CA PRO A 94 -16.57 19.63 3.41
C PRO A 94 -15.08 19.45 3.02
N VAL A 95 -14.15 19.85 3.88
CA VAL A 95 -12.70 19.68 3.64
C VAL A 95 -12.32 18.19 3.57
N LEU A 96 -12.91 17.34 4.42
CA LEU A 96 -12.68 15.89 4.38
C LEU A 96 -13.27 15.26 3.12
N ASN A 97 -14.40 15.76 2.63
CA ASN A 97 -14.98 15.33 1.37
C ASN A 97 -14.05 15.65 0.19
N GLU A 98 -13.46 16.84 0.14
CA GLU A 98 -12.49 17.20 -0.90
C GLU A 98 -11.20 16.36 -0.79
N ALA A 99 -10.70 16.12 0.41
CA ALA A 99 -9.55 15.27 0.64
C ALA A 99 -9.80 13.82 0.18
N ALA A 100 -10.97 13.28 0.48
CA ALA A 100 -11.37 11.93 0.08
C ALA A 100 -11.49 11.78 -1.46
N LYS A 101 -11.89 12.84 -2.16
CA LYS A 101 -11.91 12.89 -3.63
C LYS A 101 -10.52 13.02 -4.23
N TYR A 102 -9.62 13.74 -3.55
CA TYR A 102 -8.25 13.98 -4.04
C TYR A 102 -7.39 12.71 -4.04
N ALA A 103 -7.50 11.90 -2.99
CA ALA A 103 -6.70 10.68 -2.83
C ALA A 103 -7.59 9.46 -2.50
N PRO A 104 -8.42 9.00 -3.45
CA PRO A 104 -9.38 7.93 -3.20
C PRO A 104 -8.75 6.55 -3.01
N GLY A 105 -7.51 6.37 -3.43
CA GLY A 105 -6.80 5.08 -3.38
C GLY A 105 -5.72 4.99 -2.31
N ILE A 106 -5.63 5.96 -1.39
CA ILE A 106 -4.65 5.91 -0.31
C ILE A 106 -5.05 4.89 0.75
N ARG A 107 -4.10 4.06 1.19
CA ARG A 107 -4.23 3.13 2.30
C ARG A 107 -3.15 3.37 3.34
N ILE A 108 -3.43 3.08 4.61
CA ILE A 108 -2.46 3.16 5.70
C ILE A 108 -1.65 1.86 5.73
N LEU A 109 -0.35 1.96 5.44
CA LEU A 109 0.55 0.82 5.47
C LEU A 109 0.81 0.36 6.92
N ARG A 110 0.59 -0.92 7.19
CA ARG A 110 0.94 -1.55 8.47
C ARG A 110 2.40 -1.96 8.45
N GLN A 111 3.28 -0.98 8.55
CA GLN A 111 4.73 -1.18 8.52
C GLN A 111 5.20 -1.92 9.78
N GLU A 112 6.39 -2.51 9.70
CA GLU A 112 7.07 -3.07 10.87
C GLU A 112 7.26 -1.95 11.92
N PRO A 113 6.81 -2.13 13.18
CA PRO A 113 6.73 -1.03 14.16
C PRO A 113 8.08 -0.37 14.47
N PHE A 114 9.15 -1.13 14.55
CA PHE A 114 10.48 -0.58 14.83
C PHE A 114 11.02 0.21 13.64
N GLU A 115 10.81 -0.28 12.41
CA GLU A 115 11.17 0.45 11.19
C GLU A 115 10.39 1.77 11.08
N ALA A 116 9.08 1.74 11.34
CA ALA A 116 8.25 2.92 11.32
C ALA A 116 8.69 3.96 12.36
N LEU A 117 9.03 3.52 13.56
CA LEU A 117 9.55 4.40 14.62
C LEU A 117 10.89 5.03 14.23
N CYS A 118 11.84 4.25 13.73
CA CYS A 118 13.15 4.76 13.28
C CYS A 118 12.99 5.77 12.14
N THR A 119 12.16 5.46 11.16
CA THR A 119 11.86 6.34 10.02
C THR A 119 11.25 7.66 10.50
N PHE A 120 10.31 7.60 11.43
CA PHE A 120 9.69 8.78 12.02
C PHE A 120 10.73 9.67 12.73
N ILE A 121 11.60 9.08 13.55
CA ILE A 121 12.65 9.81 14.27
C ILE A 121 13.63 10.47 13.29
N ILE A 122 14.09 9.74 12.25
CA ILE A 122 15.03 10.24 11.25
C ILE A 122 14.39 11.36 10.43
N SER A 123 13.11 11.27 10.12
CA SER A 123 12.38 12.29 9.34
C SER A 123 12.13 13.58 10.10
N GLN A 124 12.26 13.59 11.43
CA GLN A 124 12.12 14.77 12.26
C GLN A 124 13.22 15.81 11.93
N ASN A 125 12.81 17.01 11.54
CA ASN A 125 13.70 18.10 11.14
C ASN A 125 14.66 17.79 9.96
N ASN A 126 14.40 16.77 9.18
CA ASN A 126 15.17 16.42 7.98
C ASN A 126 14.27 16.48 6.75
N ASN A 127 14.80 16.99 5.65
CA ASN A 127 14.19 16.87 4.35
C ASN A 127 14.63 15.54 3.73
N ILE A 128 13.72 14.60 3.63
CA ILE A 128 13.92 13.35 2.88
C ILE A 128 13.62 13.67 1.43
N LYS A 129 14.64 13.61 0.58
CA LYS A 129 14.53 13.83 -0.87
C LYS A 129 14.30 12.51 -1.58
#